data_aa1bd5a9139a4ba57a5c226b1ed5c61e
#
_entry.id   aa1bd5a9139a4ba57a5c226b1ed5c61e
#
_cell.length_a   1.000
_cell.length_b   1.000
_cell.length_c   1.000
_cell.angle_alpha   90.00
_cell.angle_beta   90.00
_cell.angle_gamma   90.00
#
_symmetry.space_group_name_H-M   'P 1'
#
loop_
_entity.id
_entity.type
_entity.pdbx_description
1 polymer ?
#
loop_
_entity_poly.entity_id
_entity_poly.type
_entity_poly.pdbx_seq_one_letter_code
_entity_poly.pdbx_strand_id
1 'polypeptide(L)'
;MQPICFVIRRCGLMCAVLVATLNPWVSLAQEARSFTLKNGMTLLVKADARAPTAVHMLWVRVGSMDEVDGASGVAHVLEHMLFKGSVNLKPGEFSRKIAALGGRENAFTNKDYTGYYQQIPASRLQEVMRLEADRF
;
A
#
# COMPACT_ATOMS: atom_id res chain seq x y z
N MET A 1 -48.11 5.17 -56.95
CA MET A 1 -48.04 5.91 -55.67
C MET A 1 -48.18 4.88 -54.56
N GLN A 2 -47.09 4.52 -53.94
CA GLN A 2 -47.07 3.67 -52.76
C GLN A 2 -46.13 4.25 -51.72
N PRO A 3 -46.42 4.18 -50.42
CA PRO A 3 -45.86 5.04 -49.41
C PRO A 3 -44.53 4.51 -48.85
N ILE A 4 -43.61 5.41 -48.75
CA ILE A 4 -42.37 5.26 -48.00
C ILE A 4 -42.70 5.43 -46.49
N CYS A 5 -43.03 4.35 -45.80
CA CYS A 5 -43.32 4.46 -44.38
C CYS A 5 -42.95 3.21 -43.52
N PHE A 6 -41.85 2.52 -43.81
CA PHE A 6 -41.52 1.31 -43.01
C PHE A 6 -40.07 1.18 -42.57
N VAL A 7 -39.21 2.19 -42.77
CA VAL A 7 -37.76 2.07 -42.41
C VAL A 7 -37.40 2.76 -41.09
N ILE A 8 -38.24 3.65 -40.55
CA ILE A 8 -37.86 4.46 -39.38
C ILE A 8 -38.08 3.73 -38.04
N ARG A 9 -38.90 2.69 -37.99
CA ARG A 9 -39.23 2.01 -36.70
C ARG A 9 -38.18 0.99 -36.23
N ARG A 10 -37.29 0.52 -37.09
CA ARG A 10 -36.26 -0.45 -36.72
C ARG A 10 -34.94 0.18 -36.27
N CYS A 11 -34.63 1.39 -36.68
CA CYS A 11 -33.41 2.11 -36.24
C CYS A 11 -33.52 2.63 -34.81
N GLY A 12 -34.72 2.98 -34.32
CA GLY A 12 -34.91 3.47 -32.96
C GLY A 12 -34.67 2.43 -31.86
N LEU A 13 -34.99 1.15 -32.13
CA LEU A 13 -34.81 0.07 -31.16
C LEU A 13 -33.34 -0.39 -31.06
N MET A 14 -32.56 -0.32 -32.15
CA MET A 14 -31.14 -0.67 -32.12
C MET A 14 -30.30 0.38 -31.38
N CYS A 15 -30.62 1.67 -31.46
CA CYS A 15 -29.94 2.72 -30.74
C CYS A 15 -30.22 2.67 -29.24
N ALA A 16 -31.43 2.28 -28.81
CA ALA A 16 -31.79 2.16 -27.40
C ALA A 16 -31.06 0.99 -26.70
N VAL A 17 -30.81 -0.12 -27.41
CA VAL A 17 -30.08 -1.28 -26.87
C VAL A 17 -28.57 -1.00 -26.75
N LEU A 18 -27.99 -0.19 -27.64
CA LEU A 18 -26.54 0.15 -27.58
C LEU A 18 -26.20 1.11 -26.44
N VAL A 19 -27.12 1.98 -26.03
CA VAL A 19 -26.90 2.92 -24.91
C VAL A 19 -27.02 2.21 -23.55
N ALA A 20 -27.77 1.12 -23.43
CA ALA A 20 -27.93 0.38 -22.19
C ALA A 20 -26.69 -0.44 -21.78
N THR A 21 -25.72 -0.66 -22.69
CA THR A 21 -24.49 -1.42 -22.40
C THR A 21 -23.29 -0.55 -21.99
N LEU A 22 -23.42 0.77 -22.11
CA LEU A 22 -22.40 1.73 -21.65
C LEU A 22 -22.68 2.16 -20.19
N ASN A 23 -22.88 1.21 -19.30
CA ASN A 23 -22.78 1.51 -17.86
C ASN A 23 -21.30 1.74 -17.55
N PRO A 24 -20.84 2.97 -17.27
CA PRO A 24 -19.53 3.17 -16.73
C PRO A 24 -19.52 2.45 -15.37
N TRP A 25 -18.72 1.44 -15.26
CA TRP A 25 -18.40 0.86 -13.95
C TRP A 25 -17.71 1.97 -13.17
N VAL A 26 -18.48 2.68 -12.36
CA VAL A 26 -17.93 3.65 -11.42
C VAL A 26 -17.14 2.81 -10.42
N SER A 27 -15.85 2.66 -10.66
CA SER A 27 -14.93 2.13 -9.69
C SER A 27 -14.86 3.14 -8.55
N LEU A 28 -15.68 2.96 -7.53
CA LEU A 28 -15.59 3.73 -6.29
C LEU A 28 -14.23 3.39 -5.66
N ALA A 29 -13.29 4.30 -5.80
CA ALA A 29 -12.03 4.22 -5.09
C ALA A 29 -12.34 4.16 -3.59
N GLN A 30 -12.01 3.06 -2.93
CA GLN A 30 -12.26 2.90 -1.50
C GLN A 30 -11.43 3.93 -0.75
N GLU A 31 -12.08 4.76 0.06
CA GLU A 31 -11.42 5.82 0.84
C GLU A 31 -10.48 5.21 1.90
N ALA A 32 -9.35 5.87 2.10
CA ALA A 32 -8.46 5.55 3.20
C ALA A 32 -9.08 6.01 4.53
N ARG A 33 -9.04 5.14 5.53
CA ARG A 33 -9.48 5.45 6.89
C ARG A 33 -8.26 5.80 7.75
N SER A 34 -8.39 6.84 8.57
CA SER A 34 -7.36 7.28 9.50
C SER A 34 -7.81 7.05 10.94
N PHE A 35 -6.89 6.55 11.76
CA PHE A 35 -7.09 6.31 13.19
C PHE A 35 -5.89 6.85 13.96
N THR A 36 -6.12 7.46 15.12
CA THR A 36 -5.03 7.84 16.04
C THR A 36 -4.99 6.83 17.18
N LEU A 37 -3.84 6.20 17.37
CA LEU A 37 -3.62 5.24 18.45
C LEU A 37 -3.31 5.97 19.76
N LYS A 38 -3.41 5.27 20.91
CA LYS A 38 -3.18 5.85 22.24
C LYS A 38 -1.77 6.41 22.44
N ASN A 39 -0.79 5.88 21.71
CA ASN A 39 0.60 6.37 21.72
C ASN A 39 0.85 7.55 20.78
N GLY A 40 -0.20 8.10 20.14
CA GLY A 40 -0.10 9.22 19.21
C GLY A 40 0.20 8.81 17.76
N MET A 41 0.46 7.54 17.48
CA MET A 41 0.72 7.07 16.12
C MET A 41 -0.56 7.15 15.27
N THR A 42 -0.43 7.65 14.04
CA THR A 42 -1.51 7.67 13.04
C THR A 42 -1.46 6.40 12.20
N LEU A 43 -2.56 5.64 12.22
CA LEU A 43 -2.75 4.46 11.38
C LEU A 43 -3.63 4.83 10.18
N LEU A 44 -3.12 4.62 8.97
CA LEU A 44 -3.87 4.76 7.72
C LEU A 44 -4.19 3.38 7.17
N VAL A 45 -5.46 3.11 6.92
CA VAL A 45 -5.93 1.84 6.37
C VAL A 45 -6.66 2.09 5.07
N LYS A 46 -6.17 1.51 3.99
CA LYS A 46 -6.85 1.48 2.70
C LYS A 46 -7.07 0.03 2.29
N ALA A 47 -8.34 -0.39 2.26
CA ALA A 47 -8.68 -1.73 1.80
C ALA A 47 -8.62 -1.78 0.26
N ASP A 48 -8.11 -2.90 -0.27
CA ASP A 48 -8.10 -3.19 -1.70
C ASP A 48 -8.26 -4.70 -1.89
N ALA A 49 -9.42 -5.11 -2.38
CA ALA A 49 -9.77 -6.52 -2.54
C ALA A 49 -9.36 -7.13 -3.90
N ARG A 50 -8.63 -6.39 -4.73
CA ARG A 50 -8.24 -6.85 -6.08
C ARG A 50 -7.19 -7.96 -6.05
N ALA A 51 -6.43 -8.09 -4.96
CA ALA A 51 -5.42 -9.13 -4.79
C ALA A 51 -5.35 -9.59 -3.32
N PRO A 52 -5.00 -10.86 -3.04
CA PRO A 52 -4.85 -11.39 -1.68
C PRO A 52 -3.51 -10.97 -1.03
N THR A 53 -3.08 -9.74 -1.27
CA THR A 53 -1.82 -9.17 -0.77
C THR A 53 -2.09 -7.98 0.12
N ALA A 54 -1.16 -7.74 1.05
CA ALA A 54 -1.13 -6.53 1.85
C ALA A 54 0.23 -5.85 1.70
N VAL A 55 0.23 -4.53 1.77
CA VAL A 55 1.44 -3.72 1.94
C VAL A 55 1.35 -3.10 3.32
N HIS A 56 2.26 -3.48 4.19
CA HIS A 56 2.48 -2.84 5.48
C HIS A 56 3.57 -1.80 5.31
N MET A 57 3.35 -0.58 5.83
CA MET A 57 4.33 0.51 5.77
C MET A 57 4.41 1.20 7.12
N LEU A 58 5.63 1.42 7.60
CA LEU A 58 5.92 2.28 8.74
C LEU A 58 6.70 3.50 8.27
N TRP A 59 6.20 4.69 8.61
CA TRP A 59 6.80 5.97 8.27
C TRP A 59 7.31 6.67 9.52
N VAL A 60 8.60 6.98 9.54
CA VAL A 60 9.25 7.73 10.61
C VAL A 60 9.59 9.11 10.07
N ARG A 61 9.14 10.17 10.75
CA ARG A 61 9.41 11.57 10.37
C ARG A 61 10.82 11.99 10.79
N VAL A 62 11.81 11.27 10.30
CA VAL A 62 13.24 11.57 10.48
C VAL A 62 13.92 11.25 9.16
N GLY A 63 14.70 12.18 8.66
CA GLY A 63 15.47 12.07 7.43
C GLY A 63 16.72 12.91 7.47
N SER A 64 17.36 13.13 6.32
CA SER A 64 18.65 13.84 6.27
C SER A 64 18.56 15.32 6.64
N MET A 65 17.37 15.93 6.65
CA MET A 65 17.18 17.31 7.09
C MET A 65 17.22 17.47 8.62
N ASP A 66 17.07 16.38 9.36
CA ASP A 66 17.13 16.36 10.83
C ASP A 66 18.56 16.13 11.34
N GLU A 67 19.51 15.91 10.43
CA GLU A 67 20.92 15.66 10.76
C GLU A 67 21.64 16.96 11.10
N VAL A 68 22.54 16.91 12.07
CA VAL A 68 23.39 18.04 12.42
C VAL A 68 24.60 18.11 11.53
N ASP A 69 25.13 19.33 11.31
CA ASP A 69 26.33 19.54 10.52
C ASP A 69 27.52 18.71 11.05
N GLY A 70 28.17 18.00 10.15
CA GLY A 70 29.28 17.10 10.46
C GLY A 70 28.88 15.67 10.82
N ALA A 71 27.60 15.35 10.90
CA ALA A 71 27.07 14.00 11.16
C ALA A 71 26.13 13.53 10.05
N SER A 72 26.49 13.76 8.79
CA SER A 72 25.69 13.38 7.62
C SER A 72 25.58 11.88 7.46
N GLY A 73 24.37 11.38 7.12
CA GLY A 73 24.12 9.97 6.83
C GLY A 73 23.64 9.16 8.03
N VAL A 74 23.45 9.77 9.21
CA VAL A 74 23.02 9.06 10.43
C VAL A 74 21.65 8.41 10.26
N ALA A 75 20.69 9.11 9.64
CA ALA A 75 19.36 8.57 9.38
C ALA A 75 19.41 7.32 8.47
N HIS A 76 20.25 7.35 7.43
CA HIS A 76 20.45 6.22 6.52
C HIS A 76 21.18 5.05 7.19
N VAL A 77 22.18 5.35 8.03
CA VAL A 77 22.85 4.31 8.83
C VAL A 77 21.87 3.65 9.78
N LEU A 78 21.01 4.41 10.46
CA LEU A 78 19.96 3.86 11.32
C LEU A 78 19.00 2.95 10.55
N GLU A 79 18.61 3.32 9.34
CA GLU A 79 17.83 2.46 8.45
C GLU A 79 18.50 1.09 8.28
N HIS A 80 19.78 1.06 7.92
CA HIS A 80 20.53 -0.19 7.78
C HIS A 80 20.65 -0.97 9.09
N MET A 81 20.81 -0.28 10.22
CA MET A 81 20.95 -0.92 11.52
C MET A 81 19.68 -1.68 11.95
N LEU A 82 18.49 -1.20 11.57
CA LEU A 82 17.23 -1.89 11.87
C LEU A 82 17.08 -3.26 11.17
N PHE A 83 17.94 -3.58 10.21
CA PHE A 83 18.03 -4.92 9.60
C PHE A 83 19.09 -5.81 10.25
N LYS A 84 19.88 -5.27 11.18
CA LYS A 84 20.98 -6.01 11.84
C LYS A 84 20.54 -6.82 13.06
N GLY A 85 19.24 -6.78 13.39
CA GLY A 85 18.65 -7.56 14.45
C GLY A 85 17.89 -6.70 15.45
N SER A 86 17.24 -7.37 16.39
CA SER A 86 16.45 -6.78 17.48
C SER A 86 16.67 -7.59 18.75
N VAL A 87 15.86 -7.35 19.80
CA VAL A 87 15.90 -8.15 21.02
C VAL A 87 15.66 -9.64 20.77
N ASN A 88 14.74 -9.95 19.84
CA ASN A 88 14.29 -11.31 19.56
C ASN A 88 14.76 -11.87 18.20
N LEU A 89 15.42 -11.07 17.39
CA LEU A 89 15.84 -11.45 16.04
C LEU A 89 17.35 -11.26 15.85
N LYS A 90 18.02 -12.28 15.32
CA LYS A 90 19.43 -12.21 14.93
C LYS A 90 19.61 -11.38 13.65
N PRO A 91 20.84 -10.91 13.36
CA PRO A 91 21.12 -10.18 12.12
C PRO A 91 20.62 -10.90 10.87
N GLY A 92 19.85 -10.17 10.03
CA GLY A 92 19.24 -10.68 8.81
C GLY A 92 18.10 -11.70 9.01
N GLU A 93 17.71 -12.00 10.25
CA GLU A 93 16.62 -12.93 10.53
C GLU A 93 15.26 -12.35 10.15
N PHE A 94 15.05 -11.06 10.33
CA PHE A 94 13.86 -10.36 9.87
C PHE A 94 13.60 -10.62 8.38
N SER A 95 14.58 -10.36 7.53
CA SER A 95 14.49 -10.55 6.07
C SER A 95 14.19 -12.01 5.70
N ARG A 96 14.87 -12.96 6.36
CA ARG A 96 14.62 -14.39 6.14
C ARG A 96 13.19 -14.80 6.51
N LYS A 97 12.66 -14.26 7.63
CA LYS A 97 11.28 -14.55 8.06
C LYS A 97 10.26 -13.96 7.07
N ILE A 98 10.45 -12.71 6.63
CA ILE A 98 9.57 -12.10 5.61
C ILE A 98 9.57 -12.91 4.31
N ALA A 99 10.75 -13.34 3.83
CA ALA A 99 10.85 -14.19 2.65
C ALA A 99 10.17 -15.55 2.84
N ALA A 100 10.34 -16.19 4.01
CA ALA A 100 9.69 -17.45 4.35
C ALA A 100 8.17 -17.37 4.39
N LEU A 101 7.61 -16.19 4.72
CA LEU A 101 6.18 -15.89 4.69
C LEU A 101 5.67 -15.58 3.26
N GLY A 102 6.53 -15.67 2.25
CA GLY A 102 6.20 -15.36 0.85
C GLY A 102 6.17 -13.86 0.57
N GLY A 103 6.80 -13.06 1.41
CA GLY A 103 6.88 -11.62 1.29
C GLY A 103 8.21 -11.11 0.75
N ARG A 104 8.24 -9.80 0.53
CA ARG A 104 9.46 -9.02 0.26
C ARG A 104 9.39 -7.74 1.06
N GLU A 105 10.56 -7.21 1.37
CA GLU A 105 10.71 -6.00 2.16
C GLU A 105 11.71 -5.06 1.54
N ASN A 106 11.63 -3.79 1.92
CA ASN A 106 12.69 -2.82 1.69
C ASN A 106 12.48 -1.62 2.62
N ALA A 107 13.44 -0.71 2.62
CA ALA A 107 13.37 0.58 3.28
C ALA A 107 13.98 1.65 2.38
N PHE A 108 13.75 2.90 2.72
CA PHE A 108 14.37 4.05 2.08
C PHE A 108 14.41 5.23 3.03
N THR A 109 15.50 5.97 3.00
CA THR A 109 15.67 7.23 3.73
C THR A 109 15.62 8.39 2.74
N ASN A 110 14.83 9.41 3.06
CA ASN A 110 14.68 10.62 2.29
C ASN A 110 15.09 11.85 3.13
N LYS A 111 14.82 13.05 2.64
CA LYS A 111 15.11 14.29 3.36
C LYS A 111 14.31 14.42 4.66
N ASP A 112 13.00 14.16 4.59
CA ASP A 112 12.05 14.47 5.67
C ASP A 112 11.53 13.22 6.41
N TYR A 113 11.84 12.02 5.90
CA TYR A 113 11.31 10.77 6.46
C TYR A 113 12.11 9.55 6.05
N THR A 114 11.97 8.49 6.84
CA THR A 114 12.41 7.14 6.52
C THR A 114 11.19 6.22 6.46
N GLY A 115 11.09 5.43 5.41
CA GLY A 115 9.99 4.48 5.19
C GLY A 115 10.48 3.05 5.19
N TYR A 116 9.76 2.17 5.88
CA TYR A 116 9.97 0.72 5.90
C TYR A 116 8.72 0.07 5.34
N TYR A 117 8.85 -0.90 4.44
CA TYR A 117 7.67 -1.58 3.90
C TYR A 117 7.88 -3.06 3.64
N GLN A 118 6.79 -3.80 3.78
CA GLN A 118 6.71 -5.21 3.45
C GLN A 118 5.49 -5.46 2.56
N GLN A 119 5.70 -6.16 1.46
CA GLN A 119 4.63 -6.68 0.62
C GLN A 119 4.51 -8.18 0.87
N ILE A 120 3.33 -8.62 1.30
CA ILE A 120 3.11 -9.94 1.88
C ILE A 120 1.74 -10.50 1.49
N PRO A 121 1.49 -11.81 1.57
CA PRO A 121 0.14 -12.35 1.56
C PRO A 121 -0.69 -11.73 2.69
N ALA A 122 -1.92 -11.31 2.41
CA ALA A 122 -2.78 -10.61 3.39
C ALA A 122 -3.01 -11.43 4.67
N SER A 123 -3.04 -12.76 4.57
CA SER A 123 -3.17 -13.68 5.71
C SER A 123 -1.98 -13.64 6.69
N ARG A 124 -0.84 -13.08 6.27
CA ARG A 124 0.38 -12.96 7.10
C ARG A 124 0.59 -11.57 7.71
N LEU A 125 -0.31 -10.63 7.46
CA LEU A 125 -0.17 -9.24 7.90
C LEU A 125 0.08 -9.13 9.41
N GLN A 126 -0.68 -9.86 10.24
CA GLN A 126 -0.54 -9.79 11.70
C GLN A 126 0.84 -10.28 12.18
N GLU A 127 1.38 -11.32 11.56
CA GLU A 127 2.69 -11.85 11.89
C GLU A 127 3.80 -10.85 11.54
N VAL A 128 3.71 -10.24 10.35
CA VAL A 128 4.66 -9.22 9.89
C VAL A 128 4.61 -7.96 10.77
N MET A 129 3.43 -7.51 11.16
CA MET A 129 3.29 -6.37 12.10
C MET A 129 3.97 -6.64 13.45
N ARG A 130 3.94 -7.89 13.95
CA ARG A 130 4.66 -8.26 15.19
C ARG A 130 6.17 -8.23 14.99
N LEU A 131 6.67 -8.73 13.85
CA LEU A 131 8.09 -8.67 13.51
C LEU A 131 8.57 -7.23 13.35
N GLU A 132 7.75 -6.36 12.75
CA GLU A 132 8.06 -4.94 12.62
C GLU A 132 8.10 -4.25 13.98
N ALA A 133 7.13 -4.50 14.86
CA ALA A 133 7.08 -3.93 16.19
C ALA A 133 8.24 -4.40 17.11
N ASP A 134 8.89 -5.52 16.80
CA ASP A 134 10.03 -6.02 17.57
C ASP A 134 11.33 -5.24 17.29
N ARG A 135 11.42 -4.60 16.12
CA ARG A 135 12.62 -3.83 15.76
C ARG A 135 12.51 -2.32 15.99
N PHE A 136 11.30 -1.82 16.41
CA PHE A 136 11.00 -0.45 16.82
C PHE A 136 10.62 -0.35 18.29
#